data_a2d158381e48817e3d994fb051452d49
#
_entry.id   a2d158381e48817e3d994fb051452d49
#
_cell.length_a   1.000
_cell.length_b   1.000
_cell.length_c   1.000
_cell.angle_alpha   90.00
_cell.angle_beta   90.00
_cell.angle_gamma   90.00
#
_symmetry.space_group_name_H-M   'P 1'
#
loop_
_entity.id
_entity.type
_entity.pdbx_description
1 polymer ?
#
loop_
_entity_poly.entity_id
_entity_poly.type
_entity_poly.pdbx_seq_one_letter_code
_entity_poly.pdbx_strand_id
1 'polypeptide(L)'
;EEVEDEIVDLIGCERSDIIRASGKTGEGVPEILRAIVERIPAPKGDTKAPLQALIFDSIFNSFRGIITLCKVTNGTIRKGDKVKFVQTGMEYDADEVGVLKMEMKPKNELTTGEVGYIISGIKNAREVKVGDTVTHVSSPCDKAIEGFQLVKPMVFAGVYPIDPNDYENLRASLEKLQLNDASLTFSPESSQALGFGFRCGFLGLLHMEIIQERLDREFNMDVITTVPNVSYMVYDKLGESKEVHNPSGLPDPTMIDHIEEPYIKASIITSSEYIGPIMTLCLDKRGELVSQNYVSGN
;
A
#
# COMPACT_ATOMS: atom_id res chain seq x y z
N GLU A 1 28.65 -21.16 3.15
CA GLU A 1 28.11 -22.53 2.99
C GLU A 1 26.84 -22.72 3.81
N GLU A 2 26.88 -22.58 5.15
CA GLU A 2 25.72 -22.76 6.04
C GLU A 2 24.51 -21.88 5.62
N VAL A 3 24.70 -20.59 5.38
CA VAL A 3 23.65 -19.67 4.92
C VAL A 3 23.11 -20.05 3.54
N GLU A 4 23.96 -20.59 2.66
CA GLU A 4 23.50 -21.07 1.34
C GLU A 4 22.64 -22.32 1.48
N ASP A 5 22.98 -23.23 2.40
CA ASP A 5 22.18 -24.41 2.70
C ASP A 5 20.81 -24.00 3.24
N GLU A 6 20.77 -23.03 4.15
CA GLU A 6 19.50 -22.46 4.66
C GLU A 6 18.66 -21.82 3.54
N ILE A 7 19.27 -21.12 2.59
CA ILE A 7 18.55 -20.52 1.45
C ILE A 7 17.99 -21.61 0.53
N VAL A 8 18.80 -22.64 0.22
CA VAL A 8 18.36 -23.79 -0.60
C VAL A 8 17.20 -24.51 0.07
N ASP A 9 17.31 -24.76 1.37
CA ASP A 9 16.26 -25.44 2.13
C ASP A 9 14.97 -24.61 2.22
N LEU A 10 15.08 -23.27 2.31
CA LEU A 10 13.93 -22.37 2.43
C LEU A 10 13.21 -22.15 1.10
N ILE A 11 13.96 -21.93 0.02
CA ILE A 11 13.43 -21.48 -1.29
C ILE A 11 13.36 -22.64 -2.30
N GLY A 12 14.15 -23.69 -2.12
CA GLY A 12 14.25 -24.82 -3.05
C GLY A 12 14.99 -24.48 -4.35
N CYS A 13 15.91 -23.49 -4.31
CA CYS A 13 16.72 -23.12 -5.47
C CYS A 13 17.99 -23.97 -5.59
N GLU A 14 18.61 -23.99 -6.79
CA GLU A 14 19.93 -24.56 -6.95
C GLU A 14 20.99 -23.67 -6.29
N ARG A 15 22.02 -24.27 -5.63
CA ARG A 15 23.10 -23.52 -5.00
C ARG A 15 23.84 -22.61 -6.00
N SER A 16 23.90 -23.01 -7.27
CA SER A 16 24.47 -22.23 -8.39
C SER A 16 23.71 -20.94 -8.71
N ASP A 17 22.47 -20.81 -8.26
CA ASP A 17 21.66 -19.60 -8.46
C ASP A 17 21.95 -18.52 -7.45
N ILE A 18 22.62 -18.87 -6.35
CA ILE A 18 22.96 -17.96 -5.26
C ILE A 18 24.22 -17.19 -5.64
N ILE A 19 24.09 -15.86 -5.73
CA ILE A 19 25.23 -14.96 -5.99
C ILE A 19 25.69 -14.37 -4.67
N ARG A 20 26.94 -14.68 -4.29
CA ARG A 20 27.58 -14.08 -3.11
C ARG A 20 27.94 -12.63 -3.41
N ALA A 21 27.54 -11.72 -2.53
CA ALA A 21 27.81 -10.30 -2.72
C ALA A 21 28.00 -9.56 -1.39
N SER A 22 28.71 -8.43 -1.46
CA SER A 22 28.93 -7.55 -0.33
C SER A 22 28.65 -6.10 -0.73
N GLY A 23 27.61 -5.49 -0.17
CA GLY A 23 27.32 -4.07 -0.36
C GLY A 23 28.42 -3.13 0.19
N LYS A 24 29.22 -3.60 1.15
CA LYS A 24 30.33 -2.83 1.74
C LYS A 24 31.57 -2.80 0.84
N THR A 25 31.93 -3.94 0.23
CA THR A 25 33.15 -4.07 -0.58
C THR A 25 32.90 -3.94 -2.08
N GLY A 26 31.65 -4.12 -2.52
CA GLY A 26 31.28 -4.17 -3.93
C GLY A 26 31.52 -5.54 -4.60
N GLU A 27 32.03 -6.53 -3.85
CA GLU A 27 32.20 -7.89 -4.33
C GLU A 27 30.86 -8.50 -4.77
N GLY A 28 30.83 -9.20 -5.91
CA GLY A 28 29.65 -9.85 -6.46
C GLY A 28 28.59 -8.91 -7.06
N VAL A 29 28.73 -7.59 -6.92
CA VAL A 29 27.76 -6.62 -7.47
C VAL A 29 27.70 -6.64 -9.00
N PRO A 30 28.84 -6.72 -9.75
CA PRO A 30 28.79 -6.87 -11.20
C PRO A 30 28.06 -8.14 -11.66
N GLU A 31 28.22 -9.24 -10.92
CA GLU A 31 27.56 -10.53 -11.18
C GLU A 31 26.05 -10.43 -10.99
N ILE A 32 25.60 -9.73 -9.94
CA ILE A 32 24.16 -9.44 -9.71
C ILE A 32 23.60 -8.61 -10.88
N LEU A 33 24.29 -7.54 -11.29
CA LEU A 33 23.82 -6.70 -12.39
C LEU A 33 23.76 -7.47 -13.71
N ARG A 34 24.72 -8.35 -13.96
CA ARG A 34 24.70 -9.23 -15.12
C ARG A 34 23.53 -10.23 -15.06
N ALA A 35 23.32 -10.87 -13.92
CA ALA A 35 22.22 -11.82 -13.73
C ALA A 35 20.84 -11.14 -13.91
N ILE A 36 20.69 -9.88 -13.48
CA ILE A 36 19.47 -9.10 -13.73
C ILE A 36 19.22 -8.96 -15.24
N VAL A 37 20.24 -8.59 -16.02
CA VAL A 37 20.10 -8.41 -17.48
C VAL A 37 19.84 -9.73 -18.21
N GLU A 38 20.47 -10.82 -17.77
CA GLU A 38 20.40 -12.12 -18.45
C GLU A 38 19.16 -12.94 -18.05
N ARG A 39 18.72 -12.85 -16.79
CA ARG A 39 17.68 -13.73 -16.22
C ARG A 39 16.31 -13.08 -16.10
N ILE A 40 16.22 -11.75 -15.94
CA ILE A 40 14.94 -11.07 -15.82
C ILE A 40 14.40 -10.74 -17.22
N PRO A 41 13.20 -11.22 -17.59
CA PRO A 41 12.64 -10.94 -18.91
C PRO A 41 12.32 -9.45 -19.07
N ALA A 42 12.51 -8.94 -20.28
CA ALA A 42 12.13 -7.57 -20.62
C ALA A 42 10.62 -7.33 -20.41
N PRO A 43 10.22 -6.09 -20.10
CA PRO A 43 8.81 -5.74 -19.96
C PRO A 43 8.02 -6.13 -21.23
N LYS A 44 6.84 -6.71 -21.02
CA LYS A 44 5.91 -7.05 -22.11
C LYS A 44 4.93 -5.91 -22.30
N GLY A 45 4.47 -5.67 -23.53
CA GLY A 45 3.44 -4.70 -23.88
C GLY A 45 3.57 -4.21 -25.33
N ASP A 46 2.59 -3.44 -25.77
CA ASP A 46 2.52 -2.90 -27.14
C ASP A 46 2.54 -1.36 -27.10
N THR A 47 3.54 -0.75 -27.72
CA THR A 47 3.69 0.71 -27.82
C THR A 47 2.62 1.38 -28.68
N LYS A 48 1.94 0.62 -29.55
CA LYS A 48 0.87 1.10 -30.44
C LYS A 48 -0.53 0.93 -29.86
N ALA A 49 -0.67 0.17 -28.78
CA ALA A 49 -1.94 0.01 -28.09
C ALA A 49 -2.36 1.30 -27.38
N PRO A 50 -3.64 1.43 -26.99
CA PRO A 50 -4.10 2.52 -26.13
C PRO A 50 -3.25 2.59 -24.83
N LEU A 51 -3.02 3.80 -24.36
CA LEU A 51 -2.23 4.02 -23.15
C LEU A 51 -2.84 3.31 -21.95
N GLN A 52 -2.02 2.54 -21.27
CA GLN A 52 -2.26 1.98 -19.95
C GLN A 52 -1.03 2.20 -19.07
N ALA A 53 -1.10 3.13 -18.14
CA ALA A 53 -0.05 3.35 -17.17
C ALA A 53 -0.61 3.15 -15.75
N LEU A 54 0.05 2.30 -14.97
CA LEU A 54 -0.33 2.01 -13.57
C LEU A 54 0.32 3.01 -12.64
N ILE A 55 -0.48 3.69 -11.82
CA ILE A 55 0.03 4.51 -10.72
C ILE A 55 0.40 3.57 -9.57
N PHE A 56 1.65 3.53 -9.18
CA PHE A 56 2.11 2.70 -8.07
C PHE A 56 2.52 3.52 -6.84
N ASP A 57 2.71 4.84 -7.00
CA ASP A 57 3.02 5.76 -5.90
C ASP A 57 2.70 7.21 -6.31
N SER A 58 2.67 8.13 -5.35
CA SER A 58 2.57 9.56 -5.60
C SER A 58 3.26 10.39 -4.52
N ILE A 59 3.76 11.56 -4.91
CA ILE A 59 4.52 12.47 -4.05
C ILE A 59 3.84 13.82 -4.05
N PHE A 60 3.58 14.37 -2.87
CA PHE A 60 3.09 15.74 -2.76
C PHE A 60 4.24 16.74 -2.88
N ASN A 61 4.08 17.71 -3.78
CA ASN A 61 5.00 18.83 -3.92
C ASN A 61 4.21 20.14 -3.81
N SER A 62 4.60 21.04 -2.91
CA SER A 62 3.88 22.28 -2.63
C SER A 62 3.77 23.24 -3.84
N PHE A 63 4.71 23.14 -4.78
CA PHE A 63 4.75 24.02 -5.98
C PHE A 63 4.14 23.37 -7.20
N ARG A 64 4.34 22.06 -7.39
CA ARG A 64 3.95 21.30 -8.58
C ARG A 64 2.65 20.51 -8.41
N GLY A 65 2.11 20.45 -7.19
CA GLY A 65 1.00 19.60 -6.84
C GLY A 65 1.42 18.15 -6.66
N ILE A 66 0.53 17.22 -6.97
CA ILE A 66 0.79 15.79 -6.84
C ILE A 66 1.54 15.30 -8.08
N ILE A 67 2.67 14.66 -7.83
CA ILE A 67 3.51 14.00 -8.82
C ILE A 67 3.16 12.51 -8.76
N THR A 68 2.56 11.99 -9.81
CA THR A 68 2.19 10.57 -9.88
C THR A 68 3.35 9.75 -10.44
N LEU A 69 3.73 8.68 -9.75
CA LEU A 69 4.73 7.72 -10.21
C LEU A 69 4.00 6.59 -10.93
N CYS A 70 4.37 6.30 -12.16
CA CYS A 70 3.67 5.33 -12.97
C CYS A 70 4.61 4.40 -13.75
N LYS A 71 4.08 3.21 -14.06
CA LYS A 71 4.67 2.25 -14.99
C LYS A 71 3.79 2.17 -16.22
N VAL A 72 4.35 2.48 -17.38
CA VAL A 72 3.64 2.34 -18.66
C VAL A 72 3.64 0.86 -19.07
N THR A 73 2.46 0.26 -19.09
CA THR A 73 2.27 -1.14 -19.48
C THR A 73 2.04 -1.27 -20.99
N ASN A 74 1.22 -0.37 -21.55
CA ASN A 74 0.95 -0.30 -22.98
C ASN A 74 0.89 1.16 -23.45
N GLY A 75 1.14 1.38 -24.72
CA GLY A 75 1.06 2.69 -25.34
C GLY A 75 2.23 3.61 -25.00
N THR A 76 2.00 4.89 -25.18
CA THR A 76 2.99 5.95 -24.94
C THR A 76 2.26 7.18 -24.42
N ILE A 77 2.80 7.83 -23.40
CA ILE A 77 2.31 9.13 -22.90
C ILE A 77 3.33 10.21 -23.21
N ARG A 78 2.86 11.36 -23.68
CA ARG A 78 3.68 12.53 -24.03
C ARG A 78 3.33 13.73 -23.17
N LYS A 79 4.29 14.62 -23.04
CA LYS A 79 4.02 15.95 -22.49
C LYS A 79 2.91 16.65 -23.31
N GLY A 80 1.89 17.15 -22.61
CA GLY A 80 0.73 17.85 -23.19
C GLY A 80 -0.43 16.93 -23.56
N ASP A 81 -0.31 15.63 -23.38
CA ASP A 81 -1.42 14.70 -23.62
C ASP A 81 -2.54 14.91 -22.59
N LYS A 82 -3.79 14.83 -23.05
CA LYS A 82 -4.95 14.75 -22.15
C LYS A 82 -5.14 13.33 -21.67
N VAL A 83 -5.02 13.15 -20.38
CA VAL A 83 -5.10 11.86 -19.71
C VAL A 83 -6.32 11.78 -18.79
N LYS A 84 -6.83 10.56 -18.63
CA LYS A 84 -7.92 10.21 -17.74
C LYS A 84 -7.46 9.16 -16.73
N PHE A 85 -7.80 9.37 -15.49
CA PHE A 85 -7.65 8.41 -14.39
C PHE A 85 -8.90 7.54 -14.34
N VAL A 86 -8.77 6.26 -14.60
CA VAL A 86 -9.91 5.38 -14.88
C VAL A 86 -10.84 5.21 -13.67
N GLN A 87 -10.26 5.02 -12.46
CA GLN A 87 -11.06 4.81 -11.25
C GLN A 87 -11.72 6.08 -10.73
N THR A 88 -11.00 7.20 -10.75
CA THR A 88 -11.54 8.47 -10.27
C THR A 88 -12.36 9.20 -11.34
N GLY A 89 -12.20 8.83 -12.61
CA GLY A 89 -12.86 9.46 -13.75
C GLY A 89 -12.36 10.87 -14.10
N MET A 90 -11.37 11.38 -13.36
CA MET A 90 -10.83 12.73 -13.52
C MET A 90 -9.93 12.83 -14.74
N GLU A 91 -9.95 13.99 -15.39
CA GLU A 91 -9.18 14.29 -16.60
C GLU A 91 -8.21 15.44 -16.34
N TYR A 92 -6.99 15.32 -16.84
CA TYR A 92 -5.92 16.29 -16.68
C TYR A 92 -5.04 16.37 -17.92
N ASP A 93 -4.29 17.47 -18.03
CA ASP A 93 -3.21 17.57 -18.99
C ASP A 93 -1.91 17.05 -18.33
N ALA A 94 -1.15 16.24 -19.05
CA ALA A 94 0.18 15.80 -18.62
C ALA A 94 1.19 16.94 -18.88
N ASP A 95 1.27 17.91 -17.96
CA ASP A 95 2.12 19.09 -18.12
C ASP A 95 3.60 18.74 -18.27
N GLU A 96 4.03 17.70 -17.58
CA GLU A 96 5.38 17.15 -17.65
C GLU A 96 5.34 15.63 -17.46
N VAL A 97 6.16 14.92 -18.22
CA VAL A 97 6.47 13.50 -18.04
C VAL A 97 7.98 13.34 -17.97
N GLY A 98 8.46 12.32 -17.25
CA GLY A 98 9.89 12.10 -17.11
C GLY A 98 10.22 10.86 -16.31
N VAL A 99 11.51 10.66 -16.06
CA VAL A 99 12.03 9.53 -15.29
C VAL A 99 12.71 10.01 -14.02
N LEU A 100 12.67 9.16 -12.99
CA LEU A 100 13.43 9.36 -11.77
C LEU A 100 14.81 8.70 -11.91
N LYS A 101 15.84 9.48 -11.70
CA LYS A 101 17.20 9.01 -11.46
C LYS A 101 17.61 9.44 -10.05
N MET A 102 18.78 10.03 -9.87
CA MET A 102 19.09 10.74 -8.61
C MET A 102 18.20 11.99 -8.46
N GLU A 103 17.76 12.54 -9.57
CA GLU A 103 16.86 13.68 -9.70
C GLU A 103 15.77 13.38 -10.73
N MET A 104 14.69 14.15 -10.69
CA MET A 104 13.66 14.11 -11.72
C MET A 104 14.21 14.64 -13.05
N LYS A 105 14.15 13.79 -14.09
CA LYS A 105 14.60 14.17 -15.44
C LYS A 105 13.43 14.18 -16.40
N PRO A 106 12.99 15.38 -16.86
CA PRO A 106 11.94 15.48 -17.86
C PRO A 106 12.30 14.75 -19.16
N LYS A 107 11.31 14.12 -19.76
CA LYS A 107 11.37 13.50 -21.09
C LYS A 107 10.24 14.05 -21.96
N ASN A 108 10.33 13.86 -23.27
CA ASN A 108 9.25 14.19 -24.17
C ASN A 108 8.11 13.16 -24.09
N GLU A 109 8.46 11.90 -23.84
CA GLU A 109 7.53 10.78 -23.73
C GLU A 109 8.03 9.68 -22.80
N LEU A 110 7.08 8.88 -22.29
CA LEU A 110 7.31 7.59 -21.67
C LEU A 110 6.60 6.52 -22.49
N THR A 111 7.31 5.43 -22.79
CA THR A 111 6.80 4.34 -23.62
C THR A 111 6.60 3.06 -22.81
N THR A 112 5.95 2.08 -23.42
CA THR A 112 5.73 0.74 -22.85
C THR A 112 6.99 0.18 -22.18
N GLY A 113 6.84 -0.26 -20.95
CA GLY A 113 7.91 -0.82 -20.10
C GLY A 113 8.66 0.22 -19.27
N GLU A 114 8.54 1.50 -19.56
CA GLU A 114 9.20 2.55 -18.79
C GLU A 114 8.46 2.83 -17.48
N VAL A 115 9.25 3.14 -16.47
CA VAL A 115 8.82 3.65 -15.17
C VAL A 115 9.22 5.12 -15.09
N GLY A 116 8.27 5.97 -14.72
CA GLY A 116 8.50 7.40 -14.66
C GLY A 116 7.46 8.14 -13.85
N TYR A 117 7.34 9.43 -14.09
CA TYR A 117 6.41 10.30 -13.40
C TYR A 117 5.57 11.14 -14.38
N ILE A 118 4.40 11.55 -13.91
CA ILE A 118 3.51 12.49 -14.58
C ILE A 118 3.22 13.63 -13.60
N ILE A 119 3.31 14.87 -14.06
CA ILE A 119 2.88 16.07 -13.35
C ILE A 119 1.70 16.66 -14.11
N SER A 120 0.59 16.84 -13.41
CA SER A 120 -0.68 17.31 -13.97
C SER A 120 -1.33 18.43 -13.14
N GLY A 121 -0.55 19.09 -12.29
CA GLY A 121 -1.03 20.19 -11.45
C GLY A 121 -2.13 19.82 -10.43
N ILE A 122 -2.34 18.54 -10.15
CA ILE A 122 -3.36 18.03 -9.23
C ILE A 122 -3.02 18.49 -7.81
N LYS A 123 -3.97 19.10 -7.12
CA LYS A 123 -3.77 19.62 -5.75
C LYS A 123 -4.47 18.79 -4.68
N ASN A 124 -5.52 18.07 -5.05
CA ASN A 124 -6.34 17.31 -4.11
C ASN A 124 -5.92 15.84 -4.12
N ALA A 125 -5.47 15.35 -2.96
CA ALA A 125 -5.04 13.97 -2.77
C ALA A 125 -6.10 12.91 -3.12
N ARG A 126 -7.37 13.25 -2.98
CA ARG A 126 -8.49 12.33 -3.26
C ARG A 126 -8.69 12.04 -4.76
N GLU A 127 -8.09 12.84 -5.63
CA GLU A 127 -8.19 12.72 -7.08
C GLU A 127 -7.18 11.74 -7.67
N VAL A 128 -6.17 11.33 -6.88
CA VAL A 128 -5.15 10.35 -7.26
C VAL A 128 -5.19 9.17 -6.31
N LYS A 129 -5.26 7.98 -6.86
CA LYS A 129 -5.21 6.74 -6.08
C LYS A 129 -4.10 5.85 -6.59
N VAL A 130 -3.31 5.30 -5.67
CA VAL A 130 -2.38 4.21 -5.98
C VAL A 130 -3.18 3.01 -6.49
N GLY A 131 -2.73 2.41 -7.58
CA GLY A 131 -3.46 1.33 -8.26
C GLY A 131 -4.40 1.79 -9.35
N ASP A 132 -4.59 3.11 -9.56
CA ASP A 132 -5.37 3.61 -10.68
C ASP A 132 -4.62 3.47 -12.01
N THR A 133 -5.37 3.40 -13.09
CA THR A 133 -4.86 3.33 -14.45
C THR A 133 -5.03 4.68 -15.14
N VAL A 134 -3.95 5.18 -15.72
CA VAL A 134 -3.97 6.38 -16.56
C VAL A 134 -4.09 5.95 -18.02
N THR A 135 -5.01 6.59 -18.75
CA THR A 135 -5.23 6.38 -20.18
C THR A 135 -5.41 7.72 -20.90
N HIS A 136 -5.43 7.74 -22.24
CA HIS A 136 -5.77 8.94 -23.00
C HIS A 136 -7.27 9.21 -23.00
N VAL A 137 -7.67 10.47 -22.94
CA VAL A 137 -9.07 10.87 -23.08
C VAL A 137 -9.59 10.58 -24.49
N SER A 138 -8.77 10.83 -25.53
CA SER A 138 -9.14 10.65 -26.93
C SER A 138 -9.19 9.20 -27.40
N SER A 139 -8.45 8.31 -26.76
CA SER A 139 -8.38 6.87 -27.07
C SER A 139 -8.22 6.09 -25.78
N PRO A 140 -9.28 5.98 -24.98
CA PRO A 140 -9.21 5.28 -23.70
C PRO A 140 -8.99 3.79 -23.88
N CYS A 141 -8.31 3.17 -22.90
CA CYS A 141 -8.19 1.73 -22.85
C CYS A 141 -9.53 1.09 -22.45
N ASP A 142 -9.77 -0.12 -22.94
CA ASP A 142 -11.02 -0.87 -22.67
C ASP A 142 -11.14 -1.32 -21.22
N LYS A 143 -10.01 -1.61 -20.56
CA LYS A 143 -9.96 -2.11 -19.19
C LYS A 143 -8.84 -1.44 -18.40
N ALA A 144 -9.10 -1.20 -17.12
CA ALA A 144 -8.07 -0.84 -16.16
C ALA A 144 -7.07 -2.00 -15.98
N ILE A 145 -5.85 -1.69 -15.55
CA ILE A 145 -4.84 -2.70 -15.21
C ILE A 145 -5.34 -3.45 -13.97
N GLU A 146 -5.44 -4.78 -14.10
CA GLU A 146 -5.86 -5.66 -13.02
C GLU A 146 -4.71 -5.95 -12.04
N GLY A 147 -5.06 -6.35 -10.82
CA GLY A 147 -4.09 -6.84 -9.82
C GLY A 147 -3.85 -5.90 -8.64
N PHE A 148 -4.29 -4.65 -8.70
CA PHE A 148 -4.27 -3.77 -7.54
C PHE A 148 -5.57 -3.92 -6.75
N GLN A 149 -5.48 -4.61 -5.61
CA GLN A 149 -6.60 -4.73 -4.67
C GLN A 149 -6.44 -3.69 -3.58
N LEU A 150 -7.52 -2.98 -3.25
CA LEU A 150 -7.57 -2.14 -2.07
C LEU A 150 -7.41 -3.03 -0.84
N VAL A 151 -6.32 -2.88 -0.13
CA VAL A 151 -6.09 -3.60 1.12
C VAL A 151 -6.95 -2.95 2.20
N LYS A 152 -7.79 -3.75 2.85
CA LYS A 152 -8.65 -3.27 3.94
C LYS A 152 -7.82 -3.17 5.22
N PRO A 153 -7.97 -2.10 6.01
CA PRO A 153 -7.35 -2.01 7.32
C PRO A 153 -7.88 -3.11 8.24
N MET A 154 -6.99 -3.62 9.10
CA MET A 154 -7.30 -4.69 10.04
C MET A 154 -7.31 -4.20 11.49
N VAL A 155 -6.64 -3.10 11.77
CA VAL A 155 -6.47 -2.53 13.11
C VAL A 155 -6.88 -1.06 13.05
N PHE A 156 -7.63 -0.62 14.03
CA PHE A 156 -8.09 0.76 14.13
C PHE A 156 -7.64 1.38 15.45
N ALA A 157 -7.20 2.64 15.39
CA ALA A 157 -6.89 3.43 16.57
C ALA A 157 -7.31 4.88 16.37
N GLY A 158 -7.66 5.56 17.44
CA GLY A 158 -7.82 7.01 17.44
C GLY A 158 -6.45 7.68 17.44
N VAL A 159 -6.27 8.69 16.61
CA VAL A 159 -5.07 9.52 16.52
C VAL A 159 -5.47 10.95 16.82
N TYR A 160 -4.91 11.52 17.88
CA TYR A 160 -5.26 12.84 18.38
C TYR A 160 -4.01 13.73 18.46
N PRO A 161 -4.09 15.00 18.05
CA PRO A 161 -2.97 15.92 18.23
C PRO A 161 -2.80 16.22 19.72
N ILE A 162 -1.57 16.43 20.17
CA ILE A 162 -1.30 16.84 21.57
C ILE A 162 -1.86 18.24 21.80
N ASP A 163 -1.65 19.19 20.88
CA ASP A 163 -2.30 20.50 20.90
C ASP A 163 -3.60 20.45 20.08
N PRO A 164 -4.77 20.73 20.67
CA PRO A 164 -6.03 20.76 19.95
C PRO A 164 -6.08 21.71 18.76
N ASN A 165 -5.23 22.76 18.75
CA ASN A 165 -5.14 23.69 17.62
C ASN A 165 -4.51 23.05 16.37
N ASP A 166 -3.80 21.95 16.51
CA ASP A 166 -3.17 21.21 15.40
C ASP A 166 -4.10 20.23 14.69
N TYR A 167 -5.39 20.22 15.00
CA TYR A 167 -6.35 19.31 14.35
C TYR A 167 -6.35 19.41 12.82
N GLU A 168 -6.36 20.63 12.26
CA GLU A 168 -6.33 20.81 10.79
C GLU A 168 -4.96 20.48 10.19
N ASN A 169 -3.87 20.71 10.93
CA ASN A 169 -2.52 20.32 10.52
C ASN A 169 -2.39 18.78 10.50
N LEU A 170 -2.95 18.09 11.49
CA LEU A 170 -3.00 16.62 11.52
C LEU A 170 -3.82 16.07 10.35
N ARG A 171 -4.98 16.67 10.04
CA ARG A 171 -5.77 16.31 8.85
C ARG A 171 -4.94 16.39 7.58
N ALA A 172 -4.30 17.53 7.34
CA ALA A 172 -3.48 17.77 6.16
C ALA A 172 -2.29 16.79 6.06
N SER A 173 -1.72 16.41 7.20
CA SER A 173 -0.63 15.44 7.28
C SER A 173 -1.11 14.03 6.93
N LEU A 174 -2.25 13.60 7.46
CA LEU A 174 -2.86 12.32 7.13
C LEU A 174 -3.28 12.24 5.65
N GLU A 175 -3.83 13.32 5.08
CA GLU A 175 -4.15 13.40 3.64
C GLU A 175 -2.90 13.24 2.76
N LYS A 176 -1.78 13.82 3.16
CA LYS A 176 -0.49 13.66 2.45
C LYS A 176 0.06 12.24 2.59
N LEU A 177 -0.05 11.62 3.76
CA LEU A 177 0.37 10.24 3.98
C LEU A 177 -0.43 9.25 3.12
N GLN A 178 -1.74 9.47 2.95
CA GLN A 178 -2.57 8.64 2.07
C GLN A 178 -2.15 8.64 0.61
N LEU A 179 -1.41 9.65 0.14
CA LEU A 179 -0.97 9.70 -1.25
C LEU A 179 -0.04 8.55 -1.62
N ASN A 180 0.81 8.14 -0.70
CA ASN A 180 1.76 7.04 -0.90
C ASN A 180 1.49 5.83 -0.01
N ASP A 181 0.39 5.86 0.75
CA ASP A 181 -0.08 4.73 1.55
C ASP A 181 -1.59 4.55 1.37
N ALA A 182 -1.97 3.82 0.32
CA ALA A 182 -3.37 3.54 -0.01
C ALA A 182 -4.10 2.70 1.05
N SER A 183 -3.37 2.08 1.98
CA SER A 183 -3.92 1.26 3.06
C SER A 183 -4.32 2.08 4.29
N LEU A 184 -3.75 3.28 4.46
CA LEU A 184 -4.13 4.19 5.52
C LEU A 184 -5.51 4.77 5.24
N THR A 185 -6.45 4.52 6.13
CA THR A 185 -7.78 5.17 6.11
C THR A 185 -7.95 6.03 7.34
N PHE A 186 -8.67 7.14 7.23
CA PHE A 186 -9.02 7.94 8.40
C PHE A 186 -10.36 8.63 8.25
N SER A 187 -11.03 8.83 9.37
CA SER A 187 -12.28 9.57 9.49
C SER A 187 -12.27 10.41 10.76
N PRO A 188 -12.97 11.56 10.79
CA PRO A 188 -13.07 12.37 12.00
C PRO A 188 -13.62 11.57 13.17
N GLU A 189 -13.03 11.73 14.33
CA GLU A 189 -13.47 11.15 15.60
C GLU A 189 -13.36 12.20 16.71
N SER A 190 -14.19 12.05 17.73
CA SER A 190 -14.10 12.89 18.94
C SER A 190 -14.06 12.02 20.19
N SER A 191 -13.21 12.39 21.12
CA SER A 191 -13.11 11.78 22.45
C SER A 191 -13.42 12.79 23.52
N GLN A 192 -14.16 12.41 24.56
CA GLN A 192 -14.43 13.29 25.71
C GLN A 192 -13.14 13.70 26.44
N ALA A 193 -12.13 12.83 26.45
CA ALA A 193 -10.87 13.06 27.13
C ALA A 193 -9.82 13.75 26.27
N LEU A 194 -9.76 13.44 24.95
CA LEU A 194 -8.69 13.87 24.05
C LEU A 194 -9.14 14.94 23.04
N GLY A 195 -10.44 15.27 23.00
CA GLY A 195 -10.98 16.24 22.06
C GLY A 195 -11.17 15.68 20.64
N PHE A 196 -10.92 16.51 19.64
CA PHE A 196 -11.08 16.14 18.22
C PHE A 196 -9.81 15.48 17.69
N GLY A 197 -9.99 14.42 16.91
CA GLY A 197 -8.93 13.67 16.28
C GLY A 197 -9.48 12.86 15.10
N PHE A 198 -8.78 11.80 14.75
CA PHE A 198 -9.14 10.94 13.64
C PHE A 198 -9.09 9.47 14.06
N ARG A 199 -10.10 8.71 13.68
CA ARG A 199 -10.04 7.27 13.68
C ARG A 199 -9.29 6.81 12.45
N CYS A 200 -8.13 6.22 12.65
CA CYS A 200 -7.27 5.72 11.60
C CYS A 200 -7.34 4.20 11.52
N GLY A 201 -7.34 3.68 10.30
CA GLY A 201 -7.26 2.25 10.01
C GLY A 201 -5.89 1.90 9.45
N PHE A 202 -5.30 0.82 9.96
CA PHE A 202 -3.95 0.35 9.67
C PHE A 202 -3.94 -1.13 9.28
N LEU A 203 -2.91 -1.58 8.57
CA LEU A 203 -2.70 -3.00 8.23
C LEU A 203 -2.37 -3.87 9.45
N GLY A 204 -1.78 -3.26 10.48
CA GLY A 204 -1.37 -3.92 11.72
C GLY A 204 -0.64 -2.95 12.64
N LEU A 205 -0.11 -3.45 13.76
CA LEU A 205 0.58 -2.63 14.76
C LEU A 205 1.84 -1.97 14.21
N LEU A 206 2.65 -2.70 13.45
CA LEU A 206 3.87 -2.16 12.83
C LEU A 206 3.53 -1.02 11.86
N HIS A 207 2.47 -1.15 11.07
CA HIS A 207 2.02 -0.08 10.17
C HIS A 207 1.60 1.17 10.97
N MET A 208 0.89 0.99 12.09
CA MET A 208 0.52 2.10 12.98
C MET A 208 1.75 2.82 13.53
N GLU A 209 2.76 2.10 13.99
CA GLU A 209 4.02 2.65 14.50
C GLU A 209 4.77 3.43 13.40
N ILE A 210 4.81 2.90 12.18
CA ILE A 210 5.43 3.58 11.02
C ILE A 210 4.70 4.88 10.71
N ILE A 211 3.36 4.89 10.68
CA ILE A 211 2.59 6.12 10.43
C ILE A 211 2.81 7.15 11.54
N GLN A 212 2.87 6.73 12.79
CA GLN A 212 3.16 7.61 13.92
C GLN A 212 4.57 8.24 13.81
N GLU A 213 5.59 7.45 13.50
CA GLU A 213 6.96 7.93 13.25
C GLU A 213 7.01 8.89 12.05
N ARG A 214 6.24 8.64 11.00
CA ARG A 214 6.18 9.53 9.85
C ARG A 214 5.49 10.85 10.16
N LEU A 215 4.42 10.85 10.99
CA LEU A 215 3.78 12.07 11.46
C LEU A 215 4.76 12.94 12.24
N ASP A 216 5.53 12.33 13.13
CA ASP A 216 6.56 13.04 13.89
C ASP A 216 7.68 13.57 12.95
N ARG A 217 8.34 12.70 12.20
CA ARG A 217 9.55 13.05 11.44
C ARG A 217 9.30 13.89 10.19
N GLU A 218 8.24 13.59 9.43
CA GLU A 218 7.97 14.28 8.16
C GLU A 218 7.14 15.56 8.34
N PHE A 219 6.28 15.60 9.38
CA PHE A 219 5.32 16.68 9.58
C PHE A 219 5.50 17.43 10.92
N ASN A 220 6.45 16.99 11.75
CA ASN A 220 6.67 17.53 13.12
C ASN A 220 5.36 17.56 13.91
N MET A 221 4.61 16.45 13.84
CA MET A 221 3.27 16.30 14.40
C MET A 221 3.30 15.26 15.52
N ASP A 222 3.34 15.73 16.76
CA ASP A 222 3.22 14.87 17.93
C ASP A 222 1.75 14.45 18.14
N VAL A 223 1.52 13.14 18.24
CA VAL A 223 0.18 12.58 18.38
C VAL A 223 0.05 11.62 19.55
N ILE A 224 -1.16 11.55 20.10
CA ILE A 224 -1.58 10.51 21.04
C ILE A 224 -2.36 9.46 20.26
N THR A 225 -1.94 8.20 20.33
CA THR A 225 -2.66 7.08 19.76
C THR A 225 -3.39 6.31 20.86
N THR A 226 -4.64 5.93 20.60
CA THR A 226 -5.39 5.06 21.53
C THR A 226 -4.95 3.61 21.36
N VAL A 227 -5.33 2.76 22.31
CA VAL A 227 -5.11 1.30 22.19
C VAL A 227 -5.78 0.80 20.91
N PRO A 228 -5.03 0.07 20.07
CA PRO A 228 -5.58 -0.46 18.82
C PRO A 228 -6.67 -1.49 19.08
N ASN A 229 -7.70 -1.46 18.24
CA ASN A 229 -8.81 -2.41 18.28
C ASN A 229 -9.22 -2.83 16.86
N VAL A 230 -10.15 -3.79 16.79
CA VAL A 230 -10.78 -4.22 15.54
C VAL A 230 -12.22 -3.70 15.47
N SER A 231 -12.79 -3.68 14.28
CA SER A 231 -14.23 -3.39 14.09
C SER A 231 -15.04 -4.66 14.23
N TYR A 232 -16.20 -4.57 14.86
CA TYR A 232 -17.14 -5.66 15.00
C TYR A 232 -18.40 -5.34 14.20
N MET A 233 -18.99 -6.35 13.55
CA MET A 233 -20.32 -6.25 12.98
C MET A 233 -21.34 -6.75 13.99
N VAL A 234 -22.25 -5.88 14.41
CA VAL A 234 -23.31 -6.21 15.37
C VAL A 234 -24.62 -6.32 14.61
N TYR A 235 -25.27 -7.46 14.73
CA TYR A 235 -26.58 -7.73 14.14
C TYR A 235 -27.65 -7.64 15.20
N ASP A 236 -28.73 -6.93 14.91
CA ASP A 236 -29.88 -6.87 15.79
C ASP A 236 -30.92 -7.97 15.47
N LYS A 237 -31.87 -8.15 16.35
CA LYS A 237 -32.98 -9.12 16.19
C LYS A 237 -33.89 -8.83 15.01
N LEU A 238 -33.80 -7.67 14.38
CA LEU A 238 -34.57 -7.27 13.19
C LEU A 238 -33.78 -7.60 11.89
N GLY A 239 -32.53 -8.05 12.01
CA GLY A 239 -31.66 -8.37 10.88
C GLY A 239 -30.90 -7.15 10.34
N GLU A 240 -30.94 -6.01 11.02
CA GLU A 240 -30.09 -4.87 10.68
C GLU A 240 -28.68 -5.06 11.22
N SER A 241 -27.66 -4.65 10.46
CA SER A 241 -26.26 -4.74 10.88
C SER A 241 -25.66 -3.36 11.06
N LYS A 242 -24.83 -3.22 12.10
CA LYS A 242 -24.09 -1.99 12.40
C LYS A 242 -22.65 -2.32 12.69
N GLU A 243 -21.74 -1.61 12.03
CA GLU A 243 -20.31 -1.68 12.37
C GLU A 243 -20.03 -0.88 13.66
N VAL A 244 -19.44 -1.54 14.66
CA VAL A 244 -19.13 -0.97 15.95
C VAL A 244 -17.62 -0.98 16.18
N HIS A 245 -17.09 0.20 16.43
CA HIS A 245 -15.66 0.43 16.59
C HIS A 245 -15.24 0.74 18.04
N ASN A 246 -16.23 1.08 18.87
CA ASN A 246 -15.99 1.52 20.23
C ASN A 246 -17.08 0.89 21.14
N PRO A 247 -16.74 0.41 22.34
CA PRO A 247 -17.70 -0.13 23.28
C PRO A 247 -18.90 0.79 23.57
N SER A 248 -18.70 2.10 23.53
CA SER A 248 -19.78 3.09 23.70
C SER A 248 -20.83 3.10 22.57
N GLY A 249 -20.46 2.56 21.39
CA GLY A 249 -21.36 2.41 20.25
C GLY A 249 -22.14 1.11 20.23
N LEU A 250 -21.93 0.22 21.21
CA LEU A 250 -22.62 -1.06 21.30
C LEU A 250 -24.09 -0.83 21.64
N PRO A 251 -25.05 -1.44 20.89
CA PRO A 251 -26.46 -1.40 21.23
C PRO A 251 -26.74 -2.08 22.58
N ASP A 252 -27.96 -1.87 23.09
CA ASP A 252 -28.44 -2.60 24.29
C ASP A 252 -28.28 -4.11 24.04
N PRO A 253 -27.67 -4.88 24.98
CA PRO A 253 -27.45 -6.32 24.84
C PRO A 253 -28.73 -7.11 24.53
N THR A 254 -29.91 -6.59 24.96
CA THR A 254 -31.20 -7.23 24.69
C THR A 254 -31.65 -7.14 23.24
N MET A 255 -31.09 -6.18 22.47
CA MET A 255 -31.40 -5.96 21.04
C MET A 255 -30.43 -6.72 20.13
N ILE A 256 -29.29 -7.19 20.65
CA ILE A 256 -28.27 -7.90 19.88
C ILE A 256 -28.71 -9.34 19.65
N ASP A 257 -28.65 -9.79 18.39
CA ASP A 257 -28.79 -11.19 18.00
C ASP A 257 -27.42 -11.89 18.07
N HIS A 258 -26.44 -11.39 17.29
CA HIS A 258 -25.08 -11.89 17.32
C HIS A 258 -24.07 -10.80 16.94
N ILE A 259 -22.79 -11.07 17.20
CA ILE A 259 -21.66 -10.18 16.87
C ILE A 259 -20.65 -10.98 16.05
N GLU A 260 -20.24 -10.43 14.94
CA GLU A 260 -19.17 -10.97 14.10
C GLU A 260 -17.88 -10.21 14.34
N GLU A 261 -16.77 -10.94 14.40
CA GLU A 261 -15.41 -10.39 14.44
C GLU A 261 -14.68 -10.64 13.11
N PRO A 262 -13.75 -9.75 12.70
CA PRO A 262 -13.00 -9.96 11.47
C PRO A 262 -11.99 -11.09 11.62
N TYR A 263 -11.93 -11.96 10.62
CA TYR A 263 -10.90 -12.98 10.46
C TYR A 263 -9.94 -12.62 9.33
N ILE A 264 -8.67 -12.97 9.49
CA ILE A 264 -7.65 -12.81 8.46
C ILE A 264 -7.23 -14.17 7.91
N LYS A 265 -6.81 -14.21 6.65
CA LYS A 265 -6.08 -15.33 6.08
C LYS A 265 -4.60 -15.01 6.10
N ALA A 266 -3.84 -15.71 6.93
CA ALA A 266 -2.40 -15.55 7.05
C ALA A 266 -1.67 -16.62 6.25
N SER A 267 -0.63 -16.23 5.50
CA SER A 267 0.31 -17.14 4.87
C SER A 267 1.66 -17.00 5.55
N ILE A 268 2.15 -18.09 6.13
CA ILE A 268 3.37 -18.11 6.92
C ILE A 268 4.36 -19.06 6.26
N ILE A 269 5.55 -18.57 5.91
CA ILE A 269 6.67 -19.36 5.41
C ILE A 269 7.68 -19.50 6.53
N THR A 270 8.02 -20.74 6.88
CA THR A 270 8.89 -21.01 8.02
C THR A 270 9.67 -22.32 7.83
N SER A 271 10.75 -22.49 8.58
CA SER A 271 11.44 -23.78 8.64
C SER A 271 10.64 -24.81 9.46
N SER A 272 10.93 -26.09 9.23
CA SER A 272 10.18 -27.21 9.82
C SER A 272 10.17 -27.22 11.35
N GLU A 273 11.22 -26.72 11.99
CA GLU A 273 11.34 -26.66 13.46
C GLU A 273 10.32 -25.72 14.14
N TYR A 274 9.85 -24.67 13.42
CA TYR A 274 8.88 -23.71 13.97
C TYR A 274 7.42 -24.04 13.64
N ILE A 275 7.14 -25.06 12.83
CA ILE A 275 5.77 -25.44 12.47
C ILE A 275 4.95 -25.73 13.72
N GLY A 276 5.47 -26.55 14.66
CA GLY A 276 4.77 -26.89 15.91
C GLY A 276 4.43 -25.67 16.77
N PRO A 277 5.42 -24.81 17.12
CA PRO A 277 5.18 -23.58 17.88
C PRO A 277 4.18 -22.63 17.19
N ILE A 278 4.27 -22.46 15.87
CA ILE A 278 3.34 -21.59 15.11
C ILE A 278 1.93 -22.18 15.12
N MET A 279 1.78 -23.49 14.93
CA MET A 279 0.47 -24.16 15.01
C MET A 279 -0.17 -23.96 16.37
N THR A 280 0.59 -24.15 17.45
CA THR A 280 0.11 -23.92 18.82
C THR A 280 -0.35 -22.47 19.01
N LEU A 281 0.47 -21.50 18.58
CA LEU A 281 0.12 -20.08 18.63
C LEU A 281 -1.17 -19.75 17.88
N CYS A 282 -1.32 -20.30 16.67
CA CYS A 282 -2.53 -20.08 15.85
C CYS A 282 -3.78 -20.66 16.53
N LEU A 283 -3.68 -21.89 17.06
CA LEU A 283 -4.79 -22.54 17.76
C LEU A 283 -5.19 -21.78 19.03
N ASP A 284 -4.21 -21.30 19.82
CA ASP A 284 -4.45 -20.48 21.02
C ASP A 284 -5.17 -19.15 20.67
N LYS A 285 -4.97 -18.66 19.45
CA LYS A 285 -5.64 -17.45 18.91
C LYS A 285 -6.90 -17.79 18.11
N ARG A 286 -7.44 -19.01 18.24
CA ARG A 286 -8.65 -19.48 17.52
C ARG A 286 -8.48 -19.55 16.00
N GLY A 287 -7.23 -19.72 15.53
CA GLY A 287 -6.93 -19.89 14.13
C GLY A 287 -7.26 -21.28 13.61
N GLU A 288 -7.62 -21.39 12.34
CA GLU A 288 -7.89 -22.66 11.66
C GLU A 288 -6.84 -22.88 10.57
N LEU A 289 -6.24 -24.09 10.53
CA LEU A 289 -5.31 -24.46 9.49
C LEU A 289 -6.07 -24.72 8.17
N VAL A 290 -5.85 -23.89 7.16
CA VAL A 290 -6.47 -24.06 5.84
C VAL A 290 -5.67 -25.00 4.95
N SER A 291 -4.34 -24.85 4.90
CA SER A 291 -3.45 -25.70 4.12
C SER A 291 -2.02 -25.61 4.63
N GLN A 292 -1.26 -26.67 4.41
CA GLN A 292 0.18 -26.73 4.67
C GLN A 292 0.85 -27.35 3.45
N ASN A 293 1.83 -26.66 2.88
CA ASN A 293 2.59 -27.11 1.72
C ASN A 293 4.08 -27.00 2.01
N TYR A 294 4.85 -27.96 1.56
CA TYR A 294 6.30 -27.92 1.61
C TYR A 294 6.84 -27.24 0.33
N VAL A 295 7.69 -26.23 0.47
CA VAL A 295 8.24 -25.46 -0.65
C VAL A 295 9.46 -26.13 -1.25
N SER A 296 10.23 -26.89 -0.46
CA SER A 296 11.30 -27.75 -0.97
C SER A 296 10.78 -29.14 -1.30
N GLY A 297 10.88 -29.51 -2.57
CA GLY A 297 10.57 -30.88 -3.00
C GLY A 297 11.58 -31.88 -2.39
N ASN A 298 11.16 -32.57 -1.38
CA ASN A 298 11.53 -33.94 -1.01
C ASN A 298 10.39 -34.53 -0.20
#